data_0b614e8e4ae4cb189813206c5e003edd
#
_entry.id   0b614e8e4ae4cb189813206c5e003edd
#
_cell.length_a   1.000
_cell.length_b   1.000
_cell.length_c   1.000
_cell.angle_alpha   90.00
_cell.angle_beta   90.00
_cell.angle_gamma   90.00
#
_symmetry.space_group_name_H-M   'P 1'
#
loop_
_entity.id
_entity.type
_entity.pdbx_description
1 polymer ?
#
loop_
_entity_poly.entity_id
_entity_poly.type
_entity_poly.pdbx_seq_one_letter_code
_entity_poly.pdbx_strand_id
1 'polypeptide(L)'
;MLGEIHACRQQYDLLDRLVTAPGFAEHVNDIVVEFGNARYQNIVDRYISGENVPLEQVQRAWRDPVGAIGPVSPVYGEFYAAVRAANAKLPKQRRLRVLLGDPPINWDDVHSREDIALFLPFRDEYYASVVRQEVLAKGRRALLIMGFGHFRRNADRPGFIENELLMALVKPYVIVPGSNMVGGYDNLDPRFEQSSAPWLMEMRGSWLGDLPTQNARGGPAGTWKKTADAYLYLGSRDKVTVVNAPRSDLEGTAYGKELQRRMAIMFDKPPDLLPPKDMPTERPAFSRTPASPPPLPPIPEPRP
;
A
#
# COMPACT_ATOMS: atom_id res chain seq x y z
N MET A 1 6.22 -3.33 8.46
CA MET A 1 5.90 -2.56 7.24
C MET A 1 5.29 -3.54 6.25
N LEU A 2 4.10 -3.25 5.75
CA LEU A 2 3.43 -4.05 4.74
C LEU A 2 3.37 -3.26 3.43
N GLY A 3 4.06 -3.77 2.40
CA GLY A 3 3.98 -3.21 1.07
C GLY A 3 2.56 -3.31 0.51
N GLU A 4 2.14 -2.33 -0.26
CA GLU A 4 0.82 -2.29 -0.89
C GLU A 4 0.93 -2.56 -2.39
N ILE A 5 0.04 -3.39 -2.90
CA ILE A 5 -0.37 -3.38 -4.30
C ILE A 5 -1.57 -2.44 -4.36
N HIS A 6 -1.39 -1.26 -4.96
CA HIS A 6 -2.42 -0.22 -4.96
C HIS A 6 -3.78 -0.75 -5.43
N ALA A 7 -4.79 -0.49 -4.61
CA ALA A 7 -6.18 -0.89 -4.86
C ALA A 7 -6.43 -2.40 -5.01
N CYS A 8 -5.54 -3.26 -4.54
CA CYS A 8 -5.68 -4.72 -4.64
C CYS A 8 -6.82 -5.23 -3.74
N ARG A 9 -7.87 -5.82 -4.34
CA ARG A 9 -9.04 -6.33 -3.62
C ARG A 9 -8.63 -7.33 -2.54
N GLN A 10 -7.86 -8.35 -2.88
CA GLN A 10 -7.48 -9.43 -1.97
C GLN A 10 -6.63 -8.93 -0.80
N GLN A 11 -5.80 -7.91 -1.02
CA GLN A 11 -5.00 -7.30 0.04
C GLN A 11 -5.88 -6.48 0.99
N TYR A 12 -6.83 -5.71 0.47
CA TYR A 12 -7.72 -4.92 1.31
C TYR A 12 -8.73 -5.79 2.06
N ASP A 13 -9.26 -6.86 1.44
CA ASP A 13 -10.08 -7.85 2.15
C ASP A 13 -9.31 -8.52 3.31
N LEU A 14 -8.00 -8.76 3.14
CA LEU A 14 -7.15 -9.25 4.22
C LEU A 14 -6.94 -8.18 5.30
N LEU A 15 -6.66 -6.93 4.92
CA LEU A 15 -6.46 -5.82 5.85
C LEU A 15 -7.70 -5.54 6.68
N ASP A 16 -8.89 -5.55 6.07
CA ASP A 16 -10.17 -5.35 6.76
C ASP A 16 -10.44 -6.45 7.78
N ARG A 17 -10.16 -7.71 7.42
CA ARG A 17 -10.24 -8.84 8.36
C ARG A 17 -9.21 -8.71 9.48
N LEU A 18 -7.99 -8.28 9.16
CA LEU A 18 -6.91 -8.14 10.13
C LEU A 18 -7.24 -7.07 11.18
N VAL A 19 -7.66 -5.87 10.76
CA VAL A 19 -7.95 -4.76 11.70
C VAL A 19 -9.19 -5.04 12.56
N THR A 20 -10.10 -5.87 12.08
CA THR A 20 -11.30 -6.27 12.82
C THR A 20 -11.12 -7.56 13.64
N ALA A 21 -9.99 -8.25 13.50
CA ALA A 21 -9.71 -9.49 14.22
C ALA A 21 -9.54 -9.23 15.73
N PRO A 22 -10.09 -10.10 16.59
CA PRO A 22 -9.80 -10.06 18.02
C PRO A 22 -8.28 -10.15 18.25
N GLY A 23 -7.74 -9.29 19.07
CA GLY A 23 -6.31 -9.28 19.39
C GLY A 23 -5.44 -8.40 18.49
N PHE A 24 -5.87 -7.97 17.30
CA PHE A 24 -5.06 -7.04 16.50
C PHE A 24 -4.68 -5.79 17.28
N ALA A 25 -5.65 -5.15 17.93
CA ALA A 25 -5.43 -3.97 18.78
C ALA A 25 -4.65 -4.25 20.08
N GLU A 26 -4.31 -5.51 20.37
CA GLU A 26 -3.40 -5.88 21.47
C GLU A 26 -1.93 -5.74 21.08
N HIS A 27 -1.66 -5.88 19.78
CA HIS A 27 -0.31 -5.87 19.22
C HIS A 27 0.01 -4.62 18.42
N VAL A 28 -1.02 -3.93 17.88
CA VAL A 28 -0.89 -2.75 17.03
C VAL A 28 -1.72 -1.62 17.63
N ASN A 29 -1.12 -0.46 17.79
CA ASN A 29 -1.79 0.74 18.29
C ASN A 29 -2.21 1.68 17.15
N ASP A 30 -1.35 1.78 16.13
CA ASP A 30 -1.47 2.75 15.06
C ASP A 30 -1.33 2.08 13.70
N ILE A 31 -2.00 2.64 12.70
CA ILE A 31 -1.85 2.24 11.31
C ILE A 31 -1.41 3.49 10.55
N VAL A 32 -0.25 3.46 9.92
CA VAL A 32 0.26 4.60 9.13
C VAL A 32 0.04 4.27 7.66
N VAL A 33 -0.63 5.16 6.92
CA VAL A 33 -1.05 4.90 5.54
C VAL A 33 -0.49 5.93 4.57
N GLU A 34 -0.07 5.50 3.38
CA GLU A 34 0.31 6.37 2.27
C GLU A 34 -0.88 7.08 1.64
N PHE A 35 -2.02 6.39 1.55
CA PHE A 35 -3.27 6.91 0.99
C PHE A 35 -4.01 7.82 1.97
N GLY A 36 -3.28 8.74 2.60
CA GLY A 36 -3.81 9.65 3.61
C GLY A 36 -3.09 10.98 3.63
N ASN A 37 -3.73 12.04 3.11
CA ASN A 37 -3.24 13.40 3.21
C ASN A 37 -3.34 13.90 4.66
N ALA A 38 -2.19 14.20 5.28
CA ALA A 38 -2.08 14.59 6.68
C ALA A 38 -2.87 15.86 7.05
N ARG A 39 -3.20 16.69 6.08
CA ARG A 39 -4.08 17.86 6.27
C ARG A 39 -5.43 17.50 6.90
N TYR A 40 -5.91 16.29 6.64
CA TYR A 40 -7.21 15.81 7.10
C TYR A 40 -7.14 14.90 8.32
N GLN A 41 -6.02 14.87 9.05
CA GLN A 41 -5.83 13.99 10.23
C GLN A 41 -6.97 14.15 11.24
N ASN A 42 -7.30 15.38 11.63
CA ASN A 42 -8.37 15.64 12.59
C ASN A 42 -9.75 15.12 12.12
N ILE A 43 -10.04 15.19 10.82
CA ILE A 43 -11.29 14.68 10.24
C ILE A 43 -11.35 13.17 10.33
N VAL A 44 -10.24 12.48 10.00
CA VAL A 44 -10.15 11.02 10.10
C VAL A 44 -10.22 10.56 11.55
N ASP A 45 -9.52 11.23 12.48
CA ASP A 45 -9.57 10.91 13.91
C ASP A 45 -11.01 10.93 14.45
N ARG A 46 -11.77 11.95 14.12
CA ARG A 46 -13.18 12.05 14.48
C ARG A 46 -14.02 10.96 13.86
N TYR A 47 -13.82 10.70 12.57
CA TYR A 47 -14.55 9.65 11.85
C TYR A 47 -14.31 8.27 12.45
N ILE A 48 -13.05 7.85 12.63
CA ILE A 48 -12.73 6.52 13.15
C ILE A 48 -13.06 6.36 14.64
N SER A 49 -13.18 7.48 15.39
CA SER A 49 -13.65 7.45 16.77
C SER A 49 -15.16 7.20 16.91
N GLY A 50 -15.91 7.31 15.82
CA GLY A 50 -17.34 7.07 15.79
C GLY A 50 -18.21 8.31 15.60
N GLU A 51 -17.62 9.51 15.46
CA GLU A 51 -18.39 10.74 15.23
C GLU A 51 -19.08 10.72 13.85
N ASN A 52 -20.20 11.45 13.77
CA ASN A 52 -20.90 11.64 12.50
C ASN A 52 -20.21 12.76 11.71
N VAL A 53 -19.24 12.40 10.88
CA VAL A 53 -18.52 13.30 9.98
C VAL A 53 -19.07 13.12 8.56
N PRO A 54 -19.40 14.20 7.83
CA PRO A 54 -19.84 14.09 6.44
C PRO A 54 -18.83 13.31 5.60
N LEU A 55 -19.32 12.30 4.86
CA LEU A 55 -18.45 11.37 4.13
C LEU A 55 -17.56 12.07 3.11
N GLU A 56 -18.06 13.11 2.46
CA GLU A 56 -17.31 13.93 1.52
C GLU A 56 -16.06 14.58 2.15
N GLN A 57 -16.13 14.97 3.43
CA GLN A 57 -14.98 15.52 4.14
C GLN A 57 -13.96 14.40 4.44
N VAL A 58 -14.43 13.23 4.86
CA VAL A 58 -13.55 12.08 5.13
C VAL A 58 -12.87 11.61 3.85
N GLN A 59 -13.59 11.59 2.73
CA GLN A 59 -13.07 11.18 1.43
C GLN A 59 -11.86 12.01 0.98
N ARG A 60 -11.75 13.26 1.40
CA ARG A 60 -10.59 14.10 1.08
C ARG A 60 -9.28 13.50 1.63
N ALA A 61 -9.34 12.75 2.72
CA ALA A 61 -8.14 12.10 3.27
C ALA A 61 -7.46 11.19 2.24
N TRP A 62 -8.21 10.39 1.48
CA TRP A 62 -7.65 9.46 0.49
C TRP A 62 -7.82 9.91 -0.96
N ARG A 63 -8.61 10.95 -1.23
CA ARG A 63 -8.75 11.54 -2.58
C ARG A 63 -7.75 12.65 -2.85
N ASP A 64 -7.16 13.24 -1.80
CA ASP A 64 -6.28 14.41 -1.89
C ASP A 64 -4.81 14.18 -1.49
N PRO A 65 -4.23 12.96 -1.34
CA PRO A 65 -2.79 12.80 -1.20
C PRO A 65 -2.03 13.38 -2.38
N VAL A 66 -0.77 13.73 -2.17
CA VAL A 66 0.14 14.18 -3.23
C VAL A 66 0.26 13.14 -4.34
N GLY A 67 0.31 11.84 -3.96
CA GLY A 67 0.40 10.73 -4.90
C GLY A 67 -0.91 10.36 -5.60
N ALA A 68 -2.06 10.88 -5.16
CA ALA A 68 -3.37 10.60 -5.78
C ALA A 68 -3.60 11.47 -7.02
N ILE A 69 -2.80 11.24 -8.07
CA ILE A 69 -2.88 12.00 -9.33
C ILE A 69 -4.04 11.51 -10.19
N GLY A 70 -4.47 10.24 -10.03
CA GLY A 70 -5.56 9.63 -10.79
C GLY A 70 -6.79 9.30 -9.95
N PRO A 71 -7.81 8.67 -10.58
CA PRO A 71 -9.01 8.21 -9.89
C PRO A 71 -8.68 7.23 -8.76
N VAL A 72 -9.18 7.52 -7.57
CA VAL A 72 -8.85 6.76 -6.36
C VAL A 72 -9.88 5.67 -6.09
N SER A 73 -9.40 4.46 -5.87
CA SER A 73 -10.21 3.27 -5.59
C SER A 73 -11.06 3.41 -4.32
N PRO A 74 -12.29 2.87 -4.30
CA PRO A 74 -13.13 2.86 -3.11
C PRO A 74 -12.58 2.00 -1.96
N VAL A 75 -11.68 1.05 -2.22
CA VAL A 75 -11.11 0.17 -1.17
C VAL A 75 -10.46 0.95 -0.03
N TYR A 76 -9.92 2.13 -0.31
CA TYR A 76 -9.35 2.98 0.73
C TYR A 76 -10.42 3.47 1.72
N GLY A 77 -11.56 3.90 1.20
CA GLY A 77 -12.70 4.29 2.05
C GLY A 77 -13.28 3.11 2.83
N GLU A 78 -13.35 1.93 2.22
CA GLU A 78 -13.75 0.68 2.86
C GLU A 78 -12.84 0.36 4.05
N PHE A 79 -11.53 0.49 3.88
CA PHE A 79 -10.55 0.29 4.95
C PHE A 79 -10.74 1.26 6.14
N TYR A 80 -10.94 2.56 5.89
CA TYR A 80 -11.25 3.51 6.98
C TYR A 80 -12.54 3.14 7.70
N ALA A 81 -13.56 2.67 6.97
CA ALA A 81 -14.80 2.19 7.55
C ALA A 81 -14.60 0.92 8.38
N ALA A 82 -13.74 -0.01 7.96
CA ALA A 82 -13.38 -1.20 8.72
C ALA A 82 -12.70 -0.86 10.05
N VAL A 83 -11.74 0.09 10.05
CA VAL A 83 -11.11 0.58 11.29
C VAL A 83 -12.13 1.26 12.22
N ARG A 84 -13.06 2.06 11.68
CA ARG A 84 -14.16 2.64 12.44
C ARG A 84 -15.03 1.56 13.11
N ALA A 85 -15.38 0.52 12.34
CA ALA A 85 -16.18 -0.62 12.85
C ALA A 85 -15.44 -1.41 13.93
N ALA A 86 -14.13 -1.61 13.78
CA ALA A 86 -13.27 -2.21 14.81
C ALA A 86 -13.28 -1.37 16.09
N ASN A 87 -13.06 -0.05 15.97
CA ASN A 87 -13.03 0.87 17.09
C ASN A 87 -14.35 0.96 17.85
N ALA A 88 -15.48 0.76 17.20
CA ALA A 88 -16.79 0.71 17.85
C ALA A 88 -16.93 -0.45 18.87
N LYS A 89 -16.13 -1.51 18.69
CA LYS A 89 -16.12 -2.70 19.57
C LYS A 89 -14.99 -2.65 20.61
N LEU A 90 -14.06 -1.71 20.49
CA LEU A 90 -12.89 -1.62 21.35
C LEU A 90 -13.10 -0.59 22.49
N PRO A 91 -12.60 -0.87 23.70
CA PRO A 91 -12.55 0.14 24.75
C PRO A 91 -11.67 1.31 24.30
N LYS A 92 -12.01 2.52 24.75
CA LYS A 92 -11.40 3.78 24.28
C LYS A 92 -9.86 3.76 24.30
N GLN A 93 -9.26 3.13 25.31
CA GLN A 93 -7.80 3.05 25.49
C GLN A 93 -7.10 2.13 24.50
N ARG A 94 -7.87 1.25 23.83
CA ARG A 94 -7.35 0.26 22.88
C ARG A 94 -7.74 0.56 21.43
N ARG A 95 -8.41 1.69 21.19
CA ARG A 95 -8.81 2.08 19.85
C ARG A 95 -7.59 2.32 18.97
N LEU A 96 -7.67 1.83 17.76
CA LEU A 96 -6.69 2.03 16.70
C LEU A 96 -6.71 3.50 16.26
N ARG A 97 -5.55 4.08 16.00
CA ARG A 97 -5.43 5.34 15.26
C ARG A 97 -5.04 5.04 13.81
N VAL A 98 -5.51 5.84 12.89
CA VAL A 98 -4.98 5.87 11.52
C VAL A 98 -4.23 7.18 11.35
N LEU A 99 -2.94 7.09 11.09
CA LEU A 99 -2.04 8.22 10.88
C LEU A 99 -1.84 8.41 9.37
N LEU A 100 -2.13 9.63 8.91
CA LEU A 100 -2.05 9.98 7.51
C LEU A 100 -0.60 10.34 7.15
N GLY A 101 0.04 9.51 6.34
CA GLY A 101 1.48 9.59 6.08
C GLY A 101 1.87 10.41 4.85
N ASP A 102 0.92 10.84 4.03
CA ASP A 102 1.23 11.67 2.87
C ASP A 102 1.26 13.16 3.27
N PRO A 103 2.16 14.00 2.72
CA PRO A 103 2.31 15.41 3.09
C PRO A 103 1.00 16.21 3.03
N PRO A 104 0.84 17.24 3.89
CA PRO A 104 -0.41 17.98 4.05
C PRO A 104 -0.68 19.00 2.92
N ILE A 105 -0.62 18.55 1.66
CA ILE A 105 -0.90 19.40 0.51
C ILE A 105 -2.31 19.97 0.56
N ASN A 106 -2.46 21.26 0.25
CA ASN A 106 -3.74 21.87 -0.07
C ASN A 106 -3.87 22.03 -1.58
N TRP A 107 -4.67 21.18 -2.21
CA TRP A 107 -4.85 21.24 -3.66
C TRP A 107 -5.51 22.54 -4.15
N ASP A 108 -6.20 23.27 -3.28
CA ASP A 108 -6.77 24.59 -3.61
C ASP A 108 -5.67 25.65 -3.85
N ASP A 109 -4.48 25.43 -3.26
CA ASP A 109 -3.31 26.33 -3.40
C ASP A 109 -2.34 25.88 -4.51
N VAL A 110 -2.63 24.75 -5.18
CA VAL A 110 -1.79 24.21 -6.25
C VAL A 110 -2.25 24.71 -7.61
N HIS A 111 -1.42 25.49 -8.26
CA HIS A 111 -1.70 26.11 -9.56
C HIS A 111 -0.68 25.74 -10.64
N SER A 112 0.46 25.16 -10.25
CA SER A 112 1.57 24.83 -11.15
C SER A 112 2.26 23.52 -10.73
N ARG A 113 3.15 22.99 -11.60
CA ARG A 113 4.00 21.83 -11.27
C ARG A 113 5.00 22.15 -10.15
N GLU A 114 5.46 23.39 -10.10
CA GLU A 114 6.39 23.87 -9.10
C GLU A 114 5.78 23.79 -7.69
N ASP A 115 4.48 24.06 -7.54
CA ASP A 115 3.78 23.94 -6.25
C ASP A 115 3.77 22.49 -5.77
N ILE A 116 3.61 21.51 -6.67
CA ILE A 116 3.64 20.08 -6.33
C ILE A 116 5.07 19.62 -6.03
N ALA A 117 6.06 20.21 -6.70
CA ALA A 117 7.47 19.87 -6.48
C ALA A 117 7.95 20.18 -5.05
N LEU A 118 7.21 20.97 -4.29
CA LEU A 118 7.46 21.19 -2.86
C LEU A 118 7.10 19.99 -1.98
N PHE A 119 6.32 19.03 -2.50
CA PHE A 119 5.80 17.89 -1.73
C PHE A 119 6.31 16.54 -2.24
N LEU A 120 6.31 16.32 -3.56
CA LEU A 120 6.59 15.02 -4.18
C LEU A 120 7.93 14.39 -3.74
N PRO A 121 9.07 15.10 -3.72
CA PRO A 121 10.35 14.52 -3.34
C PRO A 121 10.44 14.15 -1.86
N PHE A 122 9.59 14.75 -1.02
CA PHE A 122 9.65 14.61 0.44
C PHE A 122 8.61 13.65 1.01
N ARG A 123 7.89 12.92 0.17
CA ARG A 123 6.82 12.01 0.63
C ARG A 123 7.34 10.95 1.59
N ASP A 124 8.43 10.29 1.24
CA ASP A 124 9.01 9.22 2.07
C ASP A 124 9.56 9.78 3.39
N GLU A 125 10.21 10.94 3.36
CA GLU A 125 10.72 11.62 4.55
C GLU A 125 9.58 12.06 5.48
N TYR A 126 8.51 12.62 4.90
CA TYR A 126 7.33 13.01 5.66
C TYR A 126 6.68 11.79 6.34
N TYR A 127 6.47 10.70 5.58
CA TYR A 127 5.94 9.46 6.11
C TYR A 127 6.79 8.93 7.27
N ALA A 128 8.10 8.88 7.09
CA ALA A 128 9.03 8.46 8.15
C ALA A 128 8.98 9.41 9.37
N SER A 129 8.80 10.72 9.15
CA SER A 129 8.68 11.69 10.23
C SER A 129 7.42 11.46 11.08
N VAL A 130 6.28 11.15 10.43
CA VAL A 130 5.04 10.75 11.12
C VAL A 130 5.28 9.51 11.98
N VAL A 131 5.94 8.50 11.45
CA VAL A 131 6.28 7.29 12.22
C VAL A 131 7.16 7.64 13.42
N ARG A 132 8.21 8.43 13.25
CA ARG A 132 9.10 8.83 14.35
C ARG A 132 8.37 9.59 15.43
N GLN A 133 7.56 10.60 15.07
CA GLN A 133 6.93 11.52 16.01
C GLN A 133 5.69 10.92 16.68
N GLU A 134 4.85 10.25 15.90
CA GLU A 134 3.55 9.79 16.37
C GLU A 134 3.55 8.36 16.93
N VAL A 135 4.50 7.55 16.51
CA VAL A 135 4.60 6.14 16.92
C VAL A 135 5.80 5.93 17.84
N LEU A 136 7.03 6.10 17.33
CA LEU A 136 8.25 5.72 18.07
C LEU A 136 8.49 6.60 19.28
N ALA A 137 8.37 7.94 19.15
CA ALA A 137 8.54 8.86 20.27
C ALA A 137 7.51 8.65 21.40
N LYS A 138 6.38 8.02 21.10
CA LYS A 138 5.31 7.69 22.04
C LYS A 138 5.37 6.24 22.54
N GLY A 139 6.41 5.48 22.21
CA GLY A 139 6.57 4.07 22.59
C GLY A 139 5.47 3.16 22.05
N ARG A 140 4.88 3.50 20.90
CA ARG A 140 3.75 2.77 20.31
C ARG A 140 4.22 1.80 19.22
N ARG A 141 3.34 0.89 18.83
CA ARG A 141 3.56 -0.08 17.75
C ARG A 141 2.63 0.21 16.59
N ALA A 142 3.14 0.18 15.36
CA ALA A 142 2.34 0.47 14.18
C ALA A 142 2.46 -0.58 13.08
N LEU A 143 1.36 -0.75 12.33
CA LEU A 143 1.36 -1.31 10.99
C LEU A 143 1.54 -0.15 9.99
N LEU A 144 2.58 -0.20 9.17
CA LEU A 144 2.85 0.77 8.11
C LEU A 144 2.39 0.17 6.78
N ILE A 145 1.52 0.88 6.07
CA ILE A 145 0.98 0.47 4.76
C ILE A 145 1.36 1.55 3.74
N MET A 146 2.17 1.16 2.75
CA MET A 146 2.62 2.04 1.69
C MET A 146 2.96 1.21 0.45
N GLY A 147 2.90 1.79 -0.73
CA GLY A 147 3.32 1.12 -1.96
C GLY A 147 4.65 0.41 -1.77
N PHE A 148 4.74 -0.87 -2.12
CA PHE A 148 5.91 -1.70 -1.79
C PHE A 148 7.23 -1.13 -2.35
N GLY A 149 7.17 -0.31 -3.39
CA GLY A 149 8.34 0.36 -3.96
C GLY A 149 9.11 1.21 -2.96
N HIS A 150 8.41 1.81 -1.99
CA HIS A 150 8.99 2.63 -0.92
C HIS A 150 9.70 1.81 0.16
N PHE A 151 9.36 0.53 0.30
CA PHE A 151 9.94 -0.39 1.28
C PHE A 151 11.00 -1.32 0.70
N ARG A 152 11.14 -1.35 -0.63
CA ARG A 152 11.99 -2.32 -1.30
C ARG A 152 13.45 -2.12 -0.96
N ARG A 153 14.06 -3.14 -0.37
CA ARG A 153 15.50 -3.24 -0.23
C ARG A 153 16.13 -3.58 -1.58
N ASN A 154 17.20 -2.90 -1.93
CA ASN A 154 18.01 -3.22 -3.10
C ASN A 154 19.27 -3.96 -2.65
N ALA A 155 19.38 -5.24 -2.96
CA ALA A 155 20.51 -6.13 -2.70
C ALA A 155 21.23 -5.92 -1.35
N ASP A 156 21.93 -4.81 -1.18
CA ASP A 156 22.71 -4.48 0.02
C ASP A 156 22.36 -3.10 0.63
N ARG A 157 21.24 -2.50 0.19
CA ARG A 157 20.77 -1.21 0.70
C ARG A 157 19.34 -1.31 1.22
N PRO A 158 19.05 -0.75 2.41
CA PRO A 158 17.69 -0.64 2.92
C PRO A 158 16.83 0.21 1.97
N GLY A 159 15.52 0.01 1.99
CA GLY A 159 14.57 0.94 1.37
C GLY A 159 14.65 2.31 2.04
N PHE A 160 14.19 3.36 1.37
CA PHE A 160 14.33 4.73 1.89
C PHE A 160 13.71 4.88 3.28
N ILE A 161 12.45 4.48 3.44
CA ILE A 161 11.77 4.58 4.76
C ILE A 161 12.41 3.66 5.79
N GLU A 162 12.88 2.47 5.40
CA GLU A 162 13.61 1.59 6.30
C GLU A 162 14.90 2.26 6.79
N ASN A 163 15.65 2.93 5.90
CA ASN A 163 16.86 3.66 6.27
C ASN A 163 16.58 4.75 7.30
N GLU A 164 15.52 5.54 7.10
CA GLU A 164 15.09 6.57 8.04
C GLU A 164 14.74 6.00 9.44
N LEU A 165 14.13 4.82 9.48
CA LEU A 165 13.81 4.14 10.74
C LEU A 165 15.04 3.51 11.38
N LEU A 166 15.98 2.98 10.59
CA LEU A 166 17.27 2.47 11.09
C LEU A 166 18.11 3.58 11.71
N MET A 167 18.08 4.79 11.15
CA MET A 167 18.72 5.97 11.76
C MET A 167 18.10 6.32 13.12
N ALA A 168 16.83 5.98 13.35
CA ALA A 168 16.16 6.06 14.64
C ALA A 168 16.37 4.81 15.53
N LEU A 169 17.34 3.93 15.20
CA LEU A 169 17.67 2.68 15.89
C LEU A 169 16.51 1.66 15.94
N VAL A 170 15.59 1.74 14.99
CA VAL A 170 14.46 0.81 14.87
C VAL A 170 14.61 0.02 13.58
N LYS A 171 14.63 -1.32 13.69
CA LYS A 171 14.61 -2.21 12.55
C LYS A 171 13.19 -2.67 12.28
N PRO A 172 12.54 -2.20 11.20
CA PRO A 172 11.21 -2.64 10.86
C PRO A 172 11.22 -4.06 10.26
N TYR A 173 10.14 -4.80 10.47
CA TYR A 173 9.87 -6.05 9.76
C TYR A 173 9.15 -5.74 8.44
N VAL A 174 9.74 -6.12 7.32
CA VAL A 174 9.27 -5.78 5.96
C VAL A 174 8.56 -6.97 5.34
N ILE A 175 7.27 -6.79 5.02
CA ILE A 175 6.44 -7.76 4.32
C ILE A 175 6.16 -7.22 2.92
N VAL A 176 6.45 -8.01 1.89
CA VAL A 176 6.15 -7.66 0.50
C VAL A 176 5.01 -8.53 -0.03
N PRO A 177 4.02 -7.93 -0.69
CA PRO A 177 2.91 -8.67 -1.27
C PRO A 177 3.30 -9.29 -2.61
N GLY A 178 2.55 -10.32 -2.99
CA GLY A 178 2.64 -11.19 -4.16
C GLY A 178 3.07 -10.64 -5.50
N SER A 179 3.23 -11.55 -6.36
CA SER A 179 3.40 -11.58 -7.83
C SER A 179 4.37 -10.61 -8.52
N ASN A 180 4.34 -9.30 -8.29
CA ASN A 180 5.26 -8.37 -8.97
C ASN A 180 6.71 -8.47 -8.50
N MET A 181 6.91 -8.92 -7.27
CA MET A 181 8.23 -8.98 -6.65
C MET A 181 8.99 -10.23 -7.07
N VAL A 182 8.29 -11.34 -7.28
CA VAL A 182 8.90 -12.64 -7.57
C VAL A 182 9.11 -12.86 -9.07
N GLY A 183 8.97 -11.81 -9.90
CA GLY A 183 9.21 -11.88 -11.35
C GLY A 183 8.31 -12.86 -12.08
N GLY A 184 7.14 -13.20 -11.51
CA GLY A 184 6.19 -14.15 -12.07
C GLY A 184 6.42 -15.61 -11.67
N TYR A 185 7.37 -15.91 -10.79
CA TYR A 185 7.57 -17.28 -10.27
C TYR A 185 6.34 -17.85 -9.57
N ASP A 186 5.55 -17.00 -8.92
CA ASP A 186 4.32 -17.35 -8.21
C ASP A 186 3.24 -17.99 -9.09
N ASN A 187 3.29 -17.81 -10.42
CA ASN A 187 2.40 -18.51 -11.35
C ASN A 187 2.96 -19.83 -11.90
N LEU A 188 4.23 -20.07 -11.67
CA LEU A 188 4.95 -21.16 -12.33
C LEU A 188 5.40 -22.24 -11.36
N ASP A 189 5.54 -21.90 -10.09
CA ASP A 189 5.99 -22.84 -9.08
C ASP A 189 4.77 -23.43 -8.35
N PRO A 190 4.51 -24.73 -8.49
CA PRO A 190 3.36 -25.38 -7.85
C PRO A 190 3.39 -25.30 -6.34
N ARG A 191 4.51 -24.94 -5.72
CA ARG A 191 4.59 -24.72 -4.28
C ARG A 191 3.74 -23.54 -3.79
N PHE A 192 3.45 -22.56 -4.66
CA PHE A 192 2.54 -21.46 -4.30
C PHE A 192 1.10 -21.92 -4.13
N GLU A 193 0.68 -22.96 -4.82
CA GLU A 193 -0.69 -23.50 -4.80
C GLU A 193 -0.90 -24.60 -3.73
N GLN A 194 0.14 -24.95 -2.95
CA GLN A 194 0.02 -25.95 -1.89
C GLN A 194 -0.86 -25.53 -0.72
N SER A 195 -1.08 -24.22 -0.57
CA SER A 195 -1.95 -23.68 0.46
C SER A 195 -2.91 -22.67 -0.15
N SER A 196 -4.12 -22.60 0.39
CA SER A 196 -5.09 -21.58 -0.05
C SER A 196 -4.61 -20.17 0.32
N ALA A 197 -4.72 -19.24 -0.63
CA ALA A 197 -4.42 -17.83 -0.40
C ALA A 197 -5.46 -17.19 0.55
N PRO A 198 -5.08 -16.17 1.34
CA PRO A 198 -3.72 -15.65 1.47
C PRO A 198 -2.87 -16.45 2.46
N TRP A 199 -1.54 -16.46 2.24
CA TRP A 199 -0.59 -17.00 3.20
C TRP A 199 0.66 -16.12 3.30
N LEU A 200 1.37 -16.22 4.43
CA LEU A 200 2.61 -15.51 4.73
C LEU A 200 3.75 -16.50 4.89
N MET A 201 4.91 -16.18 4.29
CA MET A 201 6.13 -16.98 4.42
C MET A 201 7.31 -16.09 4.79
N GLU A 202 8.05 -16.46 5.82
CA GLU A 202 9.34 -15.83 6.11
C GLU A 202 10.33 -16.11 4.98
N MET A 203 11.09 -15.08 4.58
CA MET A 203 12.06 -15.22 3.51
C MET A 203 13.32 -15.97 3.97
N ARG A 204 13.78 -15.69 5.20
CA ARG A 204 15.00 -16.34 5.72
C ARG A 204 14.73 -17.80 6.04
N GLY A 205 15.57 -18.68 5.48
CA GLY A 205 15.45 -20.12 5.69
C GLY A 205 14.37 -20.81 4.88
N SER A 206 13.70 -20.08 3.96
CA SER A 206 12.69 -20.64 3.07
C SER A 206 13.22 -20.82 1.65
N TRP A 207 12.60 -21.76 0.92
CA TRP A 207 12.87 -21.97 -0.49
C TRP A 207 12.64 -20.70 -1.33
N LEU A 208 11.63 -19.91 -0.97
CA LEU A 208 11.29 -18.67 -1.66
C LEU A 208 12.38 -17.61 -1.46
N GLY A 209 12.89 -17.49 -0.24
CA GLY A 209 13.95 -16.55 0.07
C GLY A 209 15.27 -16.84 -0.65
N ASP A 210 15.51 -18.08 -1.05
CA ASP A 210 16.71 -18.50 -1.77
C ASP A 210 16.60 -18.33 -3.28
N LEU A 211 15.40 -18.06 -3.82
CA LEU A 211 15.23 -17.77 -5.24
C LEU A 211 15.98 -16.49 -5.65
N PRO A 212 16.58 -16.49 -6.86
CA PRO A 212 17.29 -15.33 -7.36
C PRO A 212 16.33 -14.15 -7.66
N THR A 213 16.80 -12.94 -7.42
CA THR A 213 16.14 -11.72 -7.89
C THR A 213 16.81 -11.17 -9.12
N GLN A 214 16.04 -10.43 -9.92
CA GLN A 214 16.55 -9.72 -11.10
C GLN A 214 16.46 -8.21 -10.90
N ASN A 215 17.46 -7.51 -11.44
CA ASN A 215 17.40 -6.05 -11.54
C ASN A 215 16.51 -5.61 -12.72
N ALA A 216 16.27 -4.30 -12.84
CA ALA A 216 15.43 -3.74 -13.89
C ALA A 216 15.91 -4.07 -15.34
N ARG A 217 17.15 -4.53 -15.51
CA ARG A 217 17.76 -4.92 -16.80
C ARG A 217 17.77 -6.44 -17.00
N GLY A 218 17.14 -7.22 -16.11
CA GLY A 218 17.09 -8.68 -16.18
C GLY A 218 18.33 -9.40 -15.67
N GLY A 219 19.34 -8.68 -15.20
CA GLY A 219 20.55 -9.27 -14.60
C GLY A 219 20.34 -9.71 -13.15
N PRO A 220 21.22 -10.57 -12.59
CA PRO A 220 21.12 -11.02 -11.21
C PRO A 220 21.22 -9.85 -10.24
N ALA A 221 20.38 -9.85 -9.20
CA ALA A 221 20.33 -8.80 -8.17
C ALA A 221 20.39 -9.36 -6.73
N GLY A 222 20.71 -10.63 -6.57
CA GLY A 222 20.78 -11.30 -5.26
C GLY A 222 19.69 -12.32 -5.06
N THR A 223 19.16 -12.44 -3.85
CA THR A 223 18.09 -13.37 -3.48
C THR A 223 16.97 -12.66 -2.73
N TRP A 224 15.77 -13.22 -2.77
CA TRP A 224 14.57 -12.62 -2.19
C TRP A 224 14.70 -12.35 -0.68
N LYS A 225 15.39 -13.19 0.09
CA LYS A 225 15.65 -12.96 1.52
C LYS A 225 16.43 -11.67 1.83
N LYS A 226 17.05 -11.06 0.83
CA LYS A 226 17.70 -9.74 0.95
C LYS A 226 16.74 -8.57 0.69
N THR A 227 15.60 -8.82 0.06
CA THR A 227 14.65 -7.76 -0.34
C THR A 227 13.58 -7.47 0.70
N ALA A 228 13.21 -8.49 1.49
CA ALA A 228 12.19 -8.38 2.53
C ALA A 228 12.39 -9.45 3.61
N ASP A 229 11.66 -9.33 4.72
CA ASP A 229 11.68 -10.32 5.80
C ASP A 229 10.64 -11.41 5.55
N ALA A 230 9.47 -11.05 4.97
CA ALA A 230 8.42 -12.01 4.61
C ALA A 230 7.75 -11.68 3.28
N TYR A 231 7.12 -12.68 2.72
CA TYR A 231 6.33 -12.62 1.51
C TYR A 231 4.87 -12.93 1.82
N LEU A 232 3.98 -12.07 1.35
CA LEU A 232 2.53 -12.25 1.45
C LEU A 232 2.00 -12.69 0.08
N TYR A 233 1.58 -13.95 -0.02
CA TYR A 233 0.90 -14.46 -1.21
C TYR A 233 -0.60 -14.14 -1.14
N LEU A 234 -1.13 -13.49 -2.15
CA LEU A 234 -2.53 -13.08 -2.23
C LEU A 234 -3.36 -13.94 -3.19
N GLY A 235 -2.73 -14.85 -3.89
CA GLY A 235 -3.31 -15.69 -4.94
C GLY A 235 -2.53 -15.62 -6.23
N SER A 236 -2.88 -16.46 -7.20
CA SER A 236 -2.27 -16.45 -8.53
C SER A 236 -2.55 -15.13 -9.26
N ARG A 237 -1.67 -14.75 -10.19
CA ARG A 237 -1.74 -13.45 -10.90
C ARG A 237 -3.06 -13.20 -11.62
N ASP A 238 -3.67 -14.25 -12.14
CA ASP A 238 -4.96 -14.22 -12.83
C ASP A 238 -6.14 -13.98 -11.88
N LYS A 239 -5.97 -14.28 -10.59
CA LYS A 239 -6.99 -14.13 -9.55
C LYS A 239 -6.83 -12.85 -8.72
N VAL A 240 -5.66 -12.23 -8.74
CA VAL A 240 -5.43 -10.98 -8.02
C VAL A 240 -5.93 -9.81 -8.85
N THR A 241 -6.84 -9.04 -8.27
CA THR A 241 -7.53 -7.93 -8.94
C THR A 241 -7.29 -6.58 -8.27
N VAL A 242 -7.41 -5.52 -9.03
CA VAL A 242 -7.48 -4.14 -8.51
C VAL A 242 -8.86 -3.56 -8.76
N VAL A 243 -9.33 -2.79 -7.80
CA VAL A 243 -10.64 -2.15 -7.84
C VAL A 243 -10.53 -0.77 -8.47
N ASN A 244 -11.26 -0.55 -9.55
CA ASN A 244 -11.29 0.73 -10.23
C ASN A 244 -12.19 1.73 -9.48
N ALA A 245 -11.89 3.01 -9.59
CA ALA A 245 -12.84 4.05 -9.24
C ALA A 245 -14.10 3.94 -10.14
N PRO A 246 -15.30 3.92 -9.58
CA PRO A 246 -16.50 3.86 -10.39
C PRO A 246 -16.67 5.15 -11.21
N ARG A 247 -17.17 5.00 -12.43
CA ARG A 247 -17.40 6.16 -13.32
C ARG A 247 -18.31 7.23 -12.68
N SER A 248 -19.28 6.79 -11.88
CA SER A 248 -20.19 7.67 -11.12
C SER A 248 -19.49 8.59 -10.12
N ASP A 249 -18.31 8.23 -9.65
CA ASP A 249 -17.51 9.10 -8.76
C ASP A 249 -16.84 10.25 -9.51
N LEU A 250 -16.74 10.13 -10.83
CA LEU A 250 -15.96 11.03 -11.68
C LEU A 250 -16.85 11.87 -12.61
N GLU A 251 -17.79 11.22 -13.31
CA GLU A 251 -18.57 11.84 -14.36
C GLU A 251 -19.53 12.91 -13.80
N GLY A 252 -19.30 14.17 -14.19
CA GLY A 252 -20.12 15.30 -13.77
C GLY A 252 -19.95 15.74 -12.31
N THR A 253 -19.12 15.05 -11.52
CA THR A 253 -18.92 15.35 -10.10
C THR A 253 -17.89 16.47 -9.85
N ALA A 254 -17.94 17.08 -8.67
CA ALA A 254 -16.92 18.03 -8.24
C ALA A 254 -15.53 17.37 -8.15
N TYR A 255 -15.46 16.12 -7.68
CA TYR A 255 -14.21 15.37 -7.60
C TYR A 255 -13.61 15.10 -8.99
N GLY A 256 -14.43 14.68 -9.97
CA GLY A 256 -13.95 14.46 -11.34
C GLY A 256 -13.41 15.74 -11.99
N LYS A 257 -14.06 16.88 -11.77
CA LYS A 257 -13.58 18.20 -12.24
C LYS A 257 -12.24 18.57 -11.59
N GLU A 258 -12.12 18.34 -10.29
CA GLU A 258 -10.89 18.61 -9.56
C GLU A 258 -9.74 17.72 -10.05
N LEU A 259 -9.98 16.42 -10.27
CA LEU A 259 -8.97 15.55 -10.86
C LEU A 259 -8.53 16.00 -12.26
N GLN A 260 -9.46 16.42 -13.11
CA GLN A 260 -9.12 16.97 -14.43
C GLN A 260 -8.21 18.20 -14.29
N ARG A 261 -8.50 19.09 -13.33
CA ARG A 261 -7.64 20.26 -13.02
C ARG A 261 -6.24 19.82 -12.61
N ARG A 262 -6.11 18.85 -11.67
CA ARG A 262 -4.80 18.32 -11.22
C ARG A 262 -4.03 17.70 -12.39
N MET A 263 -4.70 16.94 -13.23
CA MET A 263 -4.08 16.33 -14.42
C MET A 263 -3.59 17.38 -15.41
N ALA A 264 -4.35 18.47 -15.62
CA ALA A 264 -3.92 19.55 -16.48
C ALA A 264 -2.68 20.30 -15.95
N ILE A 265 -2.51 20.35 -14.63
CA ILE A 265 -1.29 20.88 -14.01
C ILE A 265 -0.12 19.92 -14.22
N MET A 266 -0.33 18.61 -14.04
CA MET A 266 0.73 17.62 -14.05
C MET A 266 1.22 17.24 -15.45
N PHE A 267 0.36 17.28 -16.46
CA PHE A 267 0.64 16.74 -17.80
C PHE A 267 0.28 17.76 -18.88
N ASP A 268 1.15 17.93 -19.87
CA ASP A 268 0.88 18.79 -21.04
C ASP A 268 -0.29 18.28 -21.87
N LYS A 269 -0.49 16.96 -21.87
CA LYS A 269 -1.64 16.27 -22.47
C LYS A 269 -2.25 15.36 -21.41
N PRO A 270 -3.20 15.88 -20.61
CA PRO A 270 -3.82 15.08 -19.57
C PRO A 270 -4.56 13.89 -20.17
N PRO A 271 -4.45 12.69 -19.56
CA PRO A 271 -5.20 11.52 -19.99
C PRO A 271 -6.70 11.73 -19.74
N ASP A 272 -7.53 11.00 -20.50
CA ASP A 272 -8.95 10.87 -20.15
C ASP A 272 -9.06 10.10 -18.83
N LEU A 273 -9.72 10.71 -17.87
CA LEU A 273 -9.90 10.13 -16.53
C LEU A 273 -11.15 9.25 -16.43
N LEU A 274 -12.06 9.38 -17.40
CA LEU A 274 -13.30 8.60 -17.35
C LEU A 274 -13.03 7.17 -17.82
N PRO A 275 -13.23 6.18 -16.95
CA PRO A 275 -13.13 4.80 -17.40
C PRO A 275 -14.19 4.52 -18.48
N PRO A 276 -13.94 3.62 -19.43
CA PRO A 276 -14.95 3.16 -20.37
C PRO A 276 -16.26 2.79 -19.66
N LYS A 277 -17.40 2.98 -20.32
CA LYS A 277 -18.73 2.72 -19.70
C LYS A 277 -18.91 1.26 -19.30
N ASP A 278 -18.26 0.37 -20.00
CA ASP A 278 -18.26 -1.08 -19.83
C ASP A 278 -17.07 -1.60 -19.02
N MET A 279 -16.26 -0.70 -18.45
CA MET A 279 -15.12 -1.12 -17.63
C MET A 279 -15.62 -1.87 -16.39
N PRO A 280 -15.12 -3.09 -16.12
CA PRO A 280 -15.49 -3.83 -14.93
C PRO A 280 -15.02 -3.11 -13.67
N THR A 281 -15.75 -3.26 -12.58
CA THR A 281 -15.40 -2.72 -11.26
C THR A 281 -14.03 -3.23 -10.81
N GLU A 282 -13.71 -4.46 -11.14
CA GLU A 282 -12.41 -5.07 -10.88
C GLU A 282 -11.76 -5.52 -12.18
N ARG A 283 -10.44 -5.37 -12.25
CA ARG A 283 -9.63 -5.85 -13.37
C ARG A 283 -8.39 -6.60 -12.83
N PRO A 284 -7.79 -7.50 -13.61
CA PRO A 284 -6.54 -8.13 -13.20
C PRO A 284 -5.51 -7.08 -12.77
N ALA A 285 -4.88 -7.31 -11.63
CA ALA A 285 -3.83 -6.42 -11.11
C ALA A 285 -2.60 -6.42 -12.05
N PHE A 286 -2.42 -7.49 -12.81
CA PHE A 286 -1.26 -7.73 -13.66
C PHE A 286 -1.71 -8.07 -15.09
N SER A 287 -1.82 -7.07 -15.93
CA SER A 287 -2.33 -7.20 -17.30
C SER A 287 -1.31 -7.69 -18.34
N ARG A 288 -0.02 -7.77 -17.99
CA ARG A 288 1.04 -8.23 -18.89
C ARG A 288 1.54 -9.61 -18.46
N THR A 289 1.57 -10.55 -19.37
CA THR A 289 2.35 -11.77 -19.19
C THR A 289 3.81 -11.36 -19.01
N PRO A 290 4.48 -11.71 -17.91
CA PRO A 290 5.90 -11.43 -17.76
C PRO A 290 6.64 -12.07 -18.91
N ALA A 291 7.74 -11.47 -19.35
CA ALA A 291 8.72 -12.19 -20.17
C ALA A 291 9.03 -13.50 -19.44
N SER A 292 9.11 -14.61 -20.19
CA SER A 292 9.34 -15.93 -19.62
C SER A 292 10.43 -15.86 -18.55
N PRO A 293 10.15 -16.23 -17.30
CA PRO A 293 11.17 -16.20 -16.26
C PRO A 293 12.30 -17.17 -16.62
N PRO A 294 13.51 -16.95 -16.10
CA PRO A 294 14.58 -17.94 -16.23
C PRO A 294 14.10 -19.29 -15.66
N PRO A 295 14.63 -20.42 -16.17
CA PRO A 295 14.26 -21.72 -15.65
C PRO A 295 14.46 -21.78 -14.14
N LEU A 296 13.49 -22.35 -13.44
CA LEU A 296 13.58 -22.55 -11.99
C LEU A 296 14.80 -23.40 -11.68
N PRO A 297 15.56 -23.08 -10.64
CA PRO A 297 16.60 -23.99 -10.15
C PRO A 297 15.96 -25.32 -9.74
N PRO A 298 16.64 -26.46 -9.96
CA PRO A 298 16.12 -27.76 -9.57
C PRO A 298 15.72 -27.76 -8.09
N ILE A 299 14.58 -28.35 -7.79
CA ILE A 299 14.12 -28.52 -6.40
C ILE A 299 15.18 -29.32 -5.66
N PRO A 300 15.77 -28.82 -4.56
CA PRO A 300 16.71 -29.64 -3.80
C PRO A 300 16.01 -30.90 -3.33
N GLU A 301 16.62 -32.05 -3.58
CA GLU A 301 16.11 -33.29 -3.01
C GLU A 301 16.06 -33.18 -1.48
N PRO A 302 15.02 -33.72 -0.81
CA PRO A 302 14.99 -33.74 0.65
C PRO A 302 16.28 -34.39 1.14
N ARG A 303 17.00 -33.69 2.02
CA ARG A 303 18.18 -34.27 2.67
C ARG A 303 17.71 -35.43 3.55
N PRO A 304 18.43 -36.57 3.50
CA PRO A 304 18.09 -37.74 4.32
C PRO A 304 18.12 -37.45 5.82
#